data_5cee83e5f67a3963e03ae1f4ec37477b
#
_entry.id   5cee83e5f67a3963e03ae1f4ec37477b
#
_cell.length_a   1.000
_cell.length_b   1.000
_cell.length_c   1.000
_cell.angle_alpha   90.00
_cell.angle_beta   90.00
_cell.angle_gamma   90.00
#
_symmetry.space_group_name_H-M   'P 1'
#
loop_
_entity.id
_entity.type
_entity.pdbx_description
1 polymer ?
#
loop_
_entity_poly.entity_id
_entity_poly.type
_entity_poly.pdbx_seq_one_letter_code
_entity_poly.pdbx_strand_id
1 'polypeptide(L)'
;MPDYSKIDTPDVLSYVFYPRDEFGPCPKYAFDHFIPVADSVALHCRFYKQEEGWPWILYFHGNGEVVSDYDEIAIFYFKYKLNLAVVDYRGYGKSNGTPTVADMSVDAHKVYESVKTALKERNLRDDLWIMGRSLGSVSALEIARRQGSQINGLIIESGFPSISSLIVRHGIATPDMNLDAITRECLDMVKAITVPVLIIHGEYDTLVPPDEAETILENIGSSNKDLLMIPGATHNDIMFVGLRQYMEAIRKFVDTTSPVK
;
A
#
# COMPACT_ATOMS: atom_id res chain seq x y z
N MET A 1 7.84 -12.30 -9.68
CA MET A 1 8.28 -11.20 -8.79
C MET A 1 9.59 -10.69 -9.36
N PRO A 2 9.76 -9.39 -9.47
CA PRO A 2 11.01 -8.81 -9.98
C PRO A 2 12.21 -9.21 -9.12
N ASP A 3 13.37 -9.33 -9.76
CA ASP A 3 14.63 -9.60 -9.04
C ASP A 3 15.25 -8.30 -8.53
N TYR A 4 15.03 -8.03 -7.24
CA TYR A 4 15.53 -6.83 -6.58
C TYR A 4 16.97 -6.97 -6.03
N SER A 5 17.64 -8.13 -6.21
CA SER A 5 18.96 -8.40 -5.63
C SER A 5 20.04 -7.38 -6.01
N LYS A 6 19.88 -6.73 -7.15
CA LYS A 6 20.82 -5.71 -7.65
C LYS A 6 20.61 -4.31 -7.07
N ILE A 7 19.44 -4.07 -6.47
CA ILE A 7 19.09 -2.78 -5.85
C ILE A 7 18.98 -2.86 -4.34
N ASP A 8 18.94 -4.05 -3.75
CA ASP A 8 18.96 -4.24 -2.28
C ASP A 8 20.38 -4.08 -1.72
N THR A 9 21.02 -2.95 -2.03
CA THR A 9 22.36 -2.58 -1.55
C THR A 9 22.24 -1.50 -0.47
N PRO A 10 23.18 -1.41 0.50
CA PRO A 10 23.12 -0.41 1.58
C PRO A 10 22.92 1.01 1.06
N ASP A 11 23.58 1.37 -0.04
CA ASP A 11 23.48 2.71 -0.63
C ASP A 11 22.05 2.97 -1.13
N VAL A 12 21.46 2.07 -1.91
CA VAL A 12 20.09 2.23 -2.42
C VAL A 12 19.09 2.21 -1.25
N LEU A 13 19.22 1.25 -0.34
CA LEU A 13 18.28 1.10 0.78
C LEU A 13 18.26 2.33 1.69
N SER A 14 19.38 3.02 1.88
CA SER A 14 19.45 4.27 2.65
C SER A 14 18.68 5.44 2.03
N TYR A 15 18.42 5.41 0.71
CA TYR A 15 17.60 6.39 0.00
C TYR A 15 16.15 5.96 -0.14
N VAL A 16 15.91 4.66 -0.22
CA VAL A 16 14.56 4.10 -0.43
C VAL A 16 13.78 4.02 0.86
N PHE A 17 14.44 3.72 1.98
CA PHE A 17 13.77 3.53 3.26
C PHE A 17 14.16 4.60 4.28
N TYR A 18 13.15 5.15 4.94
CA TYR A 18 13.31 6.08 6.04
C TYR A 18 12.55 5.55 7.27
N PRO A 19 13.06 4.47 7.91
CA PRO A 19 12.39 3.88 9.05
C PRO A 19 12.34 4.85 10.23
N ARG A 20 11.16 4.89 10.88
CA ARG A 20 10.91 5.61 12.14
C ARG A 20 10.55 4.57 13.19
N ASP A 21 11.15 4.64 14.36
CA ASP A 21 10.88 3.79 15.53
C ASP A 21 9.84 4.39 16.48
N GLU A 22 9.12 5.41 16.03
CA GLU A 22 8.06 6.07 16.79
C GLU A 22 6.80 5.23 16.81
N PHE A 23 6.17 5.15 17.97
CA PHE A 23 4.89 4.47 18.13
C PHE A 23 4.09 5.07 19.31
N GLY A 24 2.76 5.12 19.15
CA GLY A 24 1.83 5.55 20.17
C GLY A 24 1.12 4.38 20.86
N PRO A 25 0.42 4.64 21.99
CA PRO A 25 -0.47 3.66 22.61
C PRO A 25 -1.60 3.29 21.63
N CYS A 26 -2.03 2.01 21.66
CA CYS A 26 -3.14 1.58 20.83
C CYS A 26 -4.45 2.26 21.27
N PRO A 27 -5.18 2.96 20.37
CA PRO A 27 -6.44 3.58 20.68
C PRO A 27 -7.53 2.55 21.08
N LYS A 28 -8.55 2.97 21.82
CA LYS A 28 -9.64 2.09 22.27
C LYS A 28 -10.46 1.47 21.13
N TYR A 29 -10.46 2.10 19.94
CA TYR A 29 -11.13 1.63 18.72
C TYR A 29 -10.21 0.81 17.83
N ALA A 30 -9.06 0.36 18.36
CA ALA A 30 -8.08 -0.43 17.60
C ALA A 30 -7.52 -1.59 18.45
N PHE A 31 -6.85 -2.52 17.76
CA PHE A 31 -6.03 -3.55 18.40
C PHE A 31 -4.79 -3.83 17.57
N ASP A 32 -3.69 -4.09 18.26
CA ASP A 32 -2.41 -4.45 17.64
C ASP A 32 -2.36 -5.95 17.36
N HIS A 33 -1.72 -6.31 16.26
CA HIS A 33 -1.46 -7.69 15.83
C HIS A 33 -0.04 -7.76 15.28
N PHE A 34 0.74 -8.76 15.74
CA PHE A 34 2.10 -8.98 15.26
C PHE A 34 2.14 -10.17 14.31
N ILE A 35 2.73 -9.96 13.13
CA ILE A 35 2.74 -10.92 12.02
C ILE A 35 4.17 -11.46 11.87
N PRO A 36 4.43 -12.72 12.20
CA PRO A 36 5.72 -13.35 11.95
C PRO A 36 5.99 -13.44 10.45
N VAL A 37 7.08 -12.83 9.97
CA VAL A 37 7.44 -12.83 8.54
C VAL A 37 8.76 -13.56 8.25
N ALA A 38 9.61 -13.72 9.26
CA ALA A 38 10.83 -14.54 9.19
C ALA A 38 11.21 -15.00 10.60
N ASP A 39 12.29 -15.80 10.73
CA ASP A 39 12.82 -16.16 12.02
C ASP A 39 13.19 -14.87 12.80
N SER A 40 12.58 -14.71 13.98
CA SER A 40 12.77 -13.54 14.85
C SER A 40 12.35 -12.19 14.24
N VAL A 41 11.63 -12.16 13.11
CA VAL A 41 11.11 -10.93 12.49
C VAL A 41 9.58 -10.95 12.50
N ALA A 42 9.00 -9.93 13.13
CA ALA A 42 7.56 -9.72 13.17
C ALA A 42 7.20 -8.29 12.77
N LEU A 43 6.17 -8.16 11.94
CA LEU A 43 5.62 -6.86 11.54
C LEU A 43 4.45 -6.49 12.45
N HIS A 44 4.37 -5.21 12.78
CA HIS A 44 3.26 -4.65 13.52
C HIS A 44 2.15 -4.26 12.56
N CYS A 45 0.94 -4.70 12.87
CA CYS A 45 -0.29 -4.33 12.18
C CYS A 45 -1.30 -3.83 13.19
N ARG A 46 -1.92 -2.68 12.96
CA ARG A 46 -3.00 -2.14 13.79
C ARG A 46 -4.30 -2.19 13.02
N PHE A 47 -5.28 -2.85 13.63
CA PHE A 47 -6.65 -2.92 13.13
C PHE A 47 -7.49 -1.85 13.80
N TYR A 48 -7.92 -0.86 13.04
CA TYR A 48 -8.86 0.16 13.44
C TYR A 48 -10.27 -0.30 13.11
N LYS A 49 -11.06 -0.61 14.13
CA LYS A 49 -12.40 -1.20 13.99
C LYS A 49 -13.46 -0.34 14.65
N GLN A 50 -14.44 0.09 13.88
CA GLN A 50 -15.64 0.72 14.40
C GLN A 50 -16.82 -0.27 14.46
N GLU A 51 -17.08 -1.00 13.37
CA GLU A 51 -18.17 -1.95 13.26
C GLU A 51 -17.72 -3.27 12.64
N GLU A 52 -18.24 -4.40 13.13
CA GLU A 52 -17.82 -5.74 12.67
C GLU A 52 -18.23 -6.03 11.23
N GLY A 53 -19.37 -5.50 10.79
CA GLY A 53 -19.92 -5.71 9.44
C GLY A 53 -19.37 -4.78 8.36
N TRP A 54 -18.48 -3.83 8.72
CA TRP A 54 -17.91 -2.94 7.71
C TRP A 54 -16.78 -3.61 6.94
N PRO A 55 -16.59 -3.25 5.64
CA PRO A 55 -15.48 -3.73 4.83
C PRO A 55 -14.13 -3.22 5.37
N TRP A 56 -13.07 -3.96 5.06
CA TRP A 56 -11.72 -3.65 5.50
C TRP A 56 -10.84 -3.18 4.35
N ILE A 57 -10.02 -2.16 4.63
CA ILE A 57 -8.90 -1.78 3.78
C ILE A 57 -7.61 -2.20 4.49
N LEU A 58 -6.82 -3.08 3.86
CA LEU A 58 -5.45 -3.36 4.27
C LEU A 58 -4.54 -2.33 3.61
N TYR A 59 -3.92 -1.51 4.42
CA TYR A 59 -3.19 -0.32 4.01
C TYR A 59 -1.68 -0.47 4.24
N PHE A 60 -0.92 -0.29 3.19
CA PHE A 60 0.53 -0.20 3.18
C PHE A 60 0.92 1.26 3.07
N HIS A 61 1.49 1.82 4.13
CA HIS A 61 1.77 3.24 4.27
C HIS A 61 2.94 3.72 3.39
N GLY A 62 3.10 5.03 3.29
CA GLY A 62 4.21 5.66 2.58
C GLY A 62 5.53 5.58 3.34
N ASN A 63 6.62 5.93 2.65
CA ASN A 63 7.94 5.99 3.29
C ASN A 63 7.98 7.06 4.39
N GLY A 64 8.63 6.75 5.51
CA GLY A 64 8.70 7.65 6.66
C GLY A 64 7.42 7.77 7.49
N GLU A 65 6.37 7.01 7.18
CA GLU A 65 5.16 6.89 7.99
C GLU A 65 5.22 5.66 8.87
N VAL A 66 4.40 5.62 9.92
CA VAL A 66 4.24 4.48 10.81
C VAL A 66 2.76 4.29 11.16
N VAL A 67 2.40 3.10 11.61
CA VAL A 67 1.02 2.75 11.98
C VAL A 67 0.35 3.80 12.87
N SER A 68 1.05 4.35 13.88
CA SER A 68 0.46 5.33 14.80
C SER A 68 0.09 6.68 14.16
N ASP A 69 0.64 7.03 13.00
CA ASP A 69 0.23 8.23 12.27
C ASP A 69 -1.22 8.12 11.77
N TYR A 70 -1.74 6.90 11.68
CA TYR A 70 -3.10 6.60 11.23
C TYR A 70 -4.15 6.58 12.35
N ASP A 71 -3.78 6.79 13.60
CA ASP A 71 -4.72 6.77 14.73
C ASP A 71 -5.85 7.80 14.53
N GLU A 72 -5.55 9.02 14.10
CA GLU A 72 -6.56 10.03 13.80
C GLU A 72 -7.14 9.90 12.38
N ILE A 73 -6.35 9.43 11.43
CA ILE A 73 -6.76 9.23 10.03
C ILE A 73 -7.87 8.18 9.94
N ALA A 74 -7.81 7.10 10.72
CA ALA A 74 -8.81 6.05 10.74
C ALA A 74 -10.23 6.57 11.02
N ILE A 75 -10.36 7.67 11.77
CA ILE A 75 -11.66 8.30 12.06
C ILE A 75 -12.36 8.80 10.78
N PHE A 76 -11.60 9.23 9.77
CA PHE A 76 -12.18 9.62 8.48
C PHE A 76 -12.72 8.40 7.73
N TYR A 77 -12.02 7.26 7.77
CA TYR A 77 -12.52 6.00 7.20
C TYR A 77 -13.81 5.55 7.90
N PHE A 78 -13.90 5.67 9.22
CA PHE A 78 -15.12 5.34 9.97
C PHE A 78 -16.34 6.17 9.55
N LYS A 79 -16.16 7.47 9.24
CA LYS A 79 -17.26 8.32 8.71
C LYS A 79 -17.82 7.80 7.39
N TYR A 80 -17.01 7.04 6.65
CA TYR A 80 -17.41 6.41 5.39
C TYR A 80 -17.68 4.90 5.53
N LYS A 81 -17.89 4.41 6.76
CA LYS A 81 -18.22 3.01 7.08
C LYS A 81 -17.19 2.02 6.57
N LEU A 82 -15.92 2.32 6.77
CA LEU A 82 -14.76 1.50 6.42
C LEU A 82 -13.95 1.23 7.68
N ASN A 83 -13.53 -0.01 7.88
CA ASN A 83 -12.48 -0.38 8.83
C ASN A 83 -11.12 -0.33 8.11
N LEU A 84 -10.05 -0.14 8.88
CA LEU A 84 -8.71 0.00 8.34
C LEU A 84 -7.73 -0.92 9.08
N ALA A 85 -6.88 -1.63 8.37
CA ALA A 85 -5.74 -2.34 8.92
C ALA A 85 -4.47 -1.76 8.30
N VAL A 86 -3.60 -1.16 9.09
CA VAL A 86 -2.35 -0.54 8.65
C VAL A 86 -1.17 -1.35 9.16
N VAL A 87 -0.17 -1.59 8.32
CA VAL A 87 0.98 -2.42 8.65
C VAL A 87 2.29 -1.65 8.51
N ASP A 88 3.15 -1.74 9.51
CA ASP A 88 4.54 -1.25 9.49
C ASP A 88 5.44 -2.24 8.75
N TYR A 89 6.36 -1.73 7.92
CA TYR A 89 7.43 -2.54 7.32
C TYR A 89 8.48 -2.94 8.35
N ARG A 90 9.40 -3.83 7.99
CA ARG A 90 10.57 -4.15 8.82
C ARG A 90 11.29 -2.86 9.24
N GLY A 91 11.60 -2.73 10.51
CA GLY A 91 12.29 -1.57 11.10
C GLY A 91 11.46 -0.30 11.27
N TYR A 92 10.16 -0.30 10.90
CA TYR A 92 9.23 0.82 11.12
C TYR A 92 8.36 0.57 12.35
N GLY A 93 8.03 1.65 13.07
CA GLY A 93 7.14 1.61 14.21
C GLY A 93 7.51 0.55 15.24
N LYS A 94 6.61 -0.42 15.47
CA LYS A 94 6.86 -1.57 16.37
C LYS A 94 7.37 -2.81 15.65
N SER A 95 7.55 -2.77 14.33
CA SER A 95 8.13 -3.87 13.56
C SER A 95 9.64 -3.94 13.82
N ASN A 96 10.18 -5.15 13.87
CA ASN A 96 11.63 -5.34 13.94
C ASN A 96 12.22 -5.75 12.58
N GLY A 97 13.53 -6.02 12.53
CA GLY A 97 14.26 -6.35 11.31
C GLY A 97 14.74 -5.13 10.54
N THR A 98 15.26 -5.37 9.33
CA THR A 98 15.76 -4.32 8.42
C THR A 98 15.02 -4.43 7.09
N PRO A 99 14.50 -3.32 6.54
CA PRO A 99 13.73 -3.36 5.32
C PRO A 99 14.62 -3.57 4.08
N THR A 100 14.14 -4.36 3.12
CA THR A 100 14.64 -4.45 1.75
C THR A 100 13.46 -4.42 0.79
N VAL A 101 13.70 -4.10 -0.49
CA VAL A 101 12.63 -4.10 -1.50
C VAL A 101 12.12 -5.52 -1.75
N ALA A 102 13.01 -6.49 -1.76
CA ALA A 102 12.64 -7.91 -1.88
C ALA A 102 11.77 -8.37 -0.70
N ASP A 103 12.14 -8.01 0.53
CA ASP A 103 11.37 -8.38 1.72
C ASP A 103 9.97 -7.74 1.71
N MET A 104 9.83 -6.48 1.29
CA MET A 104 8.51 -5.85 1.17
C MET A 104 7.53 -6.69 0.34
N SER A 105 8.00 -7.21 -0.79
CA SER A 105 7.18 -8.05 -1.68
C SER A 105 6.84 -9.41 -1.04
N VAL A 106 7.80 -10.04 -0.38
CA VAL A 106 7.60 -11.35 0.28
C VAL A 106 6.72 -11.22 1.52
N ASP A 107 6.98 -10.20 2.34
CA ASP A 107 6.24 -9.97 3.59
C ASP A 107 4.79 -9.58 3.31
N ALA A 108 4.52 -8.85 2.23
CA ALA A 108 3.16 -8.47 1.83
C ALA A 108 2.21 -9.67 1.76
N HIS A 109 2.68 -10.83 1.26
CA HIS A 109 1.87 -12.05 1.21
C HIS A 109 1.58 -12.61 2.60
N LYS A 110 2.57 -12.64 3.49
CA LYS A 110 2.39 -13.09 4.87
C LYS A 110 1.46 -12.16 5.65
N VAL A 111 1.57 -10.86 5.40
CA VAL A 111 0.65 -9.86 5.95
C VAL A 111 -0.78 -10.13 5.49
N TYR A 112 -1.00 -10.31 4.19
CA TYR A 112 -2.33 -10.59 3.65
C TYR A 112 -2.95 -11.84 4.30
N GLU A 113 -2.24 -12.97 4.33
CA GLU A 113 -2.74 -14.22 4.91
C GLU A 113 -3.00 -14.09 6.41
N SER A 114 -2.13 -13.41 7.15
CA SER A 114 -2.29 -13.19 8.58
C SER A 114 -3.48 -12.28 8.89
N VAL A 115 -3.67 -11.21 8.11
CA VAL A 115 -4.82 -10.30 8.26
C VAL A 115 -6.12 -11.05 7.97
N LYS A 116 -6.20 -11.83 6.87
CA LYS A 116 -7.37 -12.66 6.56
C LYS A 116 -7.70 -13.64 7.69
N THR A 117 -6.69 -14.30 8.23
CA THR A 117 -6.84 -15.24 9.36
C THR A 117 -7.34 -14.51 10.60
N ALA A 118 -6.72 -13.37 10.94
CA ALA A 118 -7.10 -12.58 12.11
C ALA A 118 -8.55 -12.06 12.05
N LEU A 119 -9.04 -11.69 10.86
CA LEU A 119 -10.44 -11.28 10.66
C LEU A 119 -11.40 -12.47 10.88
N LYS A 120 -11.10 -13.64 10.30
CA LYS A 120 -11.90 -14.86 10.47
C LYS A 120 -11.97 -15.34 11.91
N GLU A 121 -10.84 -15.42 12.60
CA GLU A 121 -10.78 -15.85 14.00
C GLU A 121 -11.59 -14.96 14.94
N ARG A 122 -11.77 -13.68 14.58
CA ARG A 122 -12.55 -12.70 15.34
C ARG A 122 -14.00 -12.58 14.88
N ASN A 123 -14.43 -13.42 13.92
CA ASN A 123 -15.75 -13.37 13.28
C ASN A 123 -16.08 -11.97 12.69
N LEU A 124 -15.05 -11.28 12.17
CA LEU A 124 -15.21 -10.02 11.48
C LEU A 124 -15.46 -10.25 9.98
N ARG A 125 -16.07 -9.28 9.32
CA ARG A 125 -16.19 -9.29 7.86
C ARG A 125 -14.79 -9.40 7.25
N ASP A 126 -14.58 -10.31 6.30
CA ASP A 126 -13.28 -10.57 5.69
C ASP A 126 -13.15 -10.14 4.23
N ASP A 127 -14.12 -9.37 3.74
CA ASP A 127 -13.99 -8.66 2.45
C ASP A 127 -12.88 -7.61 2.56
N LEU A 128 -11.87 -7.73 1.70
CA LEU A 128 -10.63 -6.99 1.83
C LEU A 128 -10.27 -6.28 0.53
N TRP A 129 -10.06 -4.97 0.63
CA TRP A 129 -9.43 -4.13 -0.38
C TRP A 129 -8.00 -3.87 0.03
N ILE A 130 -7.08 -3.87 -0.93
CA ILE A 130 -5.67 -3.59 -0.69
C ILE A 130 -5.40 -2.15 -1.11
N MET A 131 -4.72 -1.40 -0.25
CA MET A 131 -4.34 -0.03 -0.54
C MET A 131 -2.85 0.17 -0.29
N GLY A 132 -2.18 0.84 -1.24
CA GLY A 132 -0.78 1.22 -1.10
C GLY A 132 -0.56 2.69 -1.41
N ARG A 133 0.10 3.39 -0.50
CA ARG A 133 0.50 4.79 -0.68
C ARG A 133 1.98 4.89 -0.96
N SER A 134 2.36 5.60 -2.05
CA SER A 134 3.76 5.86 -2.38
C SER A 134 4.57 4.56 -2.40
N LEU A 135 5.55 4.40 -1.51
CA LEU A 135 6.34 3.17 -1.33
C LEU A 135 5.45 1.93 -1.13
N GLY A 136 4.33 2.08 -0.45
CA GLY A 136 3.36 0.99 -0.21
C GLY A 136 2.74 0.40 -1.47
N SER A 137 2.83 1.09 -2.60
CA SER A 137 2.37 0.55 -3.89
C SER A 137 3.13 -0.73 -4.28
N VAL A 138 4.39 -0.89 -3.88
CA VAL A 138 5.17 -2.12 -4.13
C VAL A 138 4.48 -3.35 -3.53
N SER A 139 4.12 -3.27 -2.25
CA SER A 139 3.41 -4.35 -1.55
C SER A 139 1.99 -4.57 -2.08
N ALA A 140 1.25 -3.48 -2.33
CA ALA A 140 -0.13 -3.55 -2.79
C ALA A 140 -0.25 -4.16 -4.20
N LEU A 141 0.61 -3.76 -5.13
CA LEU A 141 0.67 -4.31 -6.49
C LEU A 141 1.02 -5.80 -6.48
N GLU A 142 1.98 -6.22 -5.65
CA GLU A 142 2.37 -7.63 -5.55
C GLU A 142 1.23 -8.49 -5.00
N ILE A 143 0.50 -8.04 -3.98
CA ILE A 143 -0.68 -8.75 -3.47
C ILE A 143 -1.74 -8.84 -4.57
N ALA A 144 -2.08 -7.74 -5.24
CA ALA A 144 -3.12 -7.71 -6.27
C ALA A 144 -2.81 -8.67 -7.43
N ARG A 145 -1.55 -8.73 -7.85
CA ARG A 145 -1.09 -9.68 -8.88
C ARG A 145 -1.26 -11.12 -8.43
N ARG A 146 -0.88 -11.46 -7.20
CA ARG A 146 -0.84 -12.84 -6.72
C ARG A 146 -2.18 -13.35 -6.24
N GLN A 147 -2.94 -12.54 -5.52
CA GLN A 147 -4.20 -12.95 -4.93
C GLN A 147 -5.37 -12.87 -5.92
N GLY A 148 -5.26 -12.02 -6.95
CA GLY A 148 -6.29 -11.91 -7.96
C GLY A 148 -7.69 -11.73 -7.35
N SER A 149 -8.66 -12.54 -7.76
CA SER A 149 -10.05 -12.48 -7.29
C SER A 149 -10.27 -12.78 -5.80
N GLN A 150 -9.23 -13.08 -5.02
CA GLN A 150 -9.34 -13.24 -3.58
C GLN A 150 -9.39 -11.91 -2.82
N ILE A 151 -9.08 -10.80 -3.50
CA ILE A 151 -9.27 -9.44 -3.01
C ILE A 151 -10.41 -8.77 -3.77
N ASN A 152 -11.08 -7.80 -3.15
CA ASN A 152 -12.22 -7.12 -3.77
C ASN A 152 -11.81 -5.96 -4.68
N GLY A 153 -10.60 -5.43 -4.49
CA GLY A 153 -10.05 -4.38 -5.33
C GLY A 153 -8.71 -3.85 -4.81
N LEU A 154 -8.06 -3.06 -5.64
CA LEU A 154 -6.78 -2.42 -5.38
C LEU A 154 -6.94 -0.90 -5.41
N ILE A 155 -6.37 -0.20 -4.43
CA ILE A 155 -6.30 1.26 -4.37
C ILE A 155 -4.83 1.67 -4.34
N ILE A 156 -4.43 2.54 -5.25
CA ILE A 156 -3.07 3.10 -5.29
C ILE A 156 -3.16 4.61 -5.07
N GLU A 157 -2.50 5.10 -4.03
CA GLU A 157 -2.39 6.52 -3.72
C GLU A 157 -0.96 6.99 -3.96
N SER A 158 -0.78 7.98 -4.86
CA SER A 158 0.53 8.57 -5.19
C SER A 158 1.62 7.51 -5.43
N GLY A 159 1.24 6.39 -6.07
CA GLY A 159 2.12 5.25 -6.29
C GLY A 159 2.80 5.24 -7.64
N PHE A 160 3.65 4.26 -7.84
CA PHE A 160 4.44 4.06 -9.06
C PHE A 160 4.45 2.57 -9.45
N PRO A 161 4.61 2.25 -10.75
CA PRO A 161 4.63 0.86 -11.20
C PRO A 161 5.93 0.13 -10.85
N SER A 162 7.04 0.88 -10.70
CA SER A 162 8.36 0.33 -10.42
C SER A 162 9.19 1.24 -9.53
N ILE A 163 9.87 0.66 -8.55
CA ILE A 163 10.82 1.38 -7.69
C ILE A 163 12.01 1.96 -8.45
N SER A 164 12.27 1.47 -9.67
CA SER A 164 13.36 1.98 -10.52
C SER A 164 13.25 3.47 -10.79
N SER A 165 12.01 4.00 -10.91
CA SER A 165 11.80 5.43 -11.13
C SER A 165 12.29 6.29 -9.96
N LEU A 166 12.11 5.84 -8.72
CA LEU A 166 12.66 6.52 -7.54
C LEU A 166 14.20 6.49 -7.54
N ILE A 167 14.81 5.35 -7.84
CA ILE A 167 16.28 5.20 -7.90
C ILE A 167 16.88 6.17 -8.92
N VAL A 168 16.27 6.27 -10.11
CA VAL A 168 16.71 7.19 -11.15
C VAL A 168 16.55 8.65 -10.70
N ARG A 169 15.40 9.01 -10.11
CA ARG A 169 15.11 10.39 -9.64
C ARG A 169 16.08 10.85 -8.54
N HIS A 170 16.49 9.94 -7.67
CA HIS A 170 17.49 10.24 -6.64
C HIS A 170 18.92 10.30 -7.18
N GLY A 171 19.15 10.00 -8.46
CA GLY A 171 20.47 10.05 -9.08
C GLY A 171 21.45 8.98 -8.58
N ILE A 172 20.93 7.88 -8.00
CA ILE A 172 21.73 6.78 -7.43
C ILE A 172 21.79 5.56 -8.36
N ALA A 173 21.23 5.68 -9.57
CA ALA A 173 21.26 4.61 -10.57
C ALA A 173 22.68 4.31 -11.05
N THR A 174 23.05 3.02 -11.07
CA THR A 174 24.30 2.54 -11.66
C THR A 174 24.01 1.48 -12.73
N PRO A 175 24.90 1.29 -13.74
CA PRO A 175 24.63 0.38 -14.85
C PRO A 175 24.43 -1.09 -14.45
N ASP A 176 25.01 -1.54 -13.34
CA ASP A 176 24.93 -2.90 -12.82
C ASP A 176 23.60 -3.22 -12.13
N MET A 177 22.80 -2.22 -11.78
CA MET A 177 21.48 -2.38 -11.16
C MET A 177 20.45 -2.99 -12.11
N ASN A 178 20.67 -2.91 -13.45
CA ASN A 178 19.77 -3.45 -14.46
C ASN A 178 18.30 -2.96 -14.32
N LEU A 179 18.14 -1.66 -14.07
CA LEU A 179 16.83 -1.04 -13.79
C LEU A 179 15.80 -1.24 -14.89
N ASP A 180 16.25 -1.32 -16.16
CA ASP A 180 15.35 -1.60 -17.30
C ASP A 180 14.71 -2.99 -17.22
N ALA A 181 15.43 -3.99 -16.72
CA ALA A 181 14.86 -5.32 -16.52
C ALA A 181 13.85 -5.31 -15.37
N ILE A 182 14.19 -4.69 -14.23
CA ILE A 182 13.28 -4.52 -13.08
C ILE A 182 12.01 -3.79 -13.52
N THR A 183 12.14 -2.70 -14.27
CA THR A 183 11.00 -1.93 -14.78
C THR A 183 10.10 -2.78 -15.67
N ARG A 184 10.67 -3.57 -16.60
CA ARG A 184 9.88 -4.47 -17.45
C ARG A 184 9.14 -5.52 -16.63
N GLU A 185 9.80 -6.17 -15.69
CA GLU A 185 9.19 -7.17 -14.81
C GLU A 185 8.07 -6.58 -13.96
N CYS A 186 8.26 -5.34 -13.43
CA CYS A 186 7.22 -4.62 -12.70
C CYS A 186 6.02 -4.28 -13.61
N LEU A 187 6.25 -3.81 -14.83
CA LEU A 187 5.18 -3.54 -15.79
C LEU A 187 4.43 -4.81 -16.21
N ASP A 188 5.13 -5.93 -16.37
CA ASP A 188 4.49 -7.23 -16.64
C ASP A 188 3.67 -7.71 -15.44
N MET A 189 4.12 -7.43 -14.21
CA MET A 189 3.35 -7.64 -13.00
C MET A 189 2.07 -6.79 -12.99
N VAL A 190 2.17 -5.50 -13.30
CA VAL A 190 1.02 -4.59 -13.38
C VAL A 190 0.02 -5.06 -14.43
N LYS A 191 0.47 -5.48 -15.62
CA LYS A 191 -0.40 -6.04 -16.68
C LYS A 191 -1.15 -7.30 -16.25
N ALA A 192 -0.60 -8.09 -15.34
CA ALA A 192 -1.26 -9.29 -14.83
C ALA A 192 -2.37 -9.03 -13.79
N ILE A 193 -2.51 -7.79 -13.31
CA ILE A 193 -3.55 -7.40 -12.34
C ILE A 193 -4.88 -7.20 -13.07
N THR A 194 -5.90 -8.00 -12.72
CA THR A 194 -7.22 -7.98 -13.36
C THR A 194 -8.35 -7.60 -12.40
N VAL A 195 -8.08 -7.45 -11.11
CA VAL A 195 -9.07 -6.97 -10.12
C VAL A 195 -9.42 -5.50 -10.36
N PRO A 196 -10.58 -5.01 -9.88
CA PRO A 196 -10.90 -3.59 -9.94
C PRO A 196 -9.80 -2.71 -9.32
N VAL A 197 -9.53 -1.54 -9.93
CA VAL A 197 -8.46 -0.64 -9.49
C VAL A 197 -8.94 0.80 -9.43
N LEU A 198 -8.64 1.47 -8.32
CA LEU A 198 -8.76 2.91 -8.15
C LEU A 198 -7.37 3.50 -7.92
N ILE A 199 -6.98 4.45 -8.75
CA ILE A 199 -5.75 5.23 -8.57
C ILE A 199 -6.17 6.62 -8.09
N ILE A 200 -5.51 7.14 -7.05
CA ILE A 200 -5.71 8.50 -6.53
C ILE A 200 -4.37 9.21 -6.52
N HIS A 201 -4.28 10.40 -7.12
CA HIS A 201 -3.01 11.11 -7.27
C HIS A 201 -3.16 12.62 -7.14
N GLY A 202 -2.13 13.30 -6.63
CA GLY A 202 -2.11 14.76 -6.54
C GLY A 202 -1.66 15.39 -7.87
N GLU A 203 -2.36 16.43 -8.32
CA GLU A 203 -2.05 17.13 -9.57
C GLU A 203 -0.62 17.72 -9.58
N TYR A 204 -0.15 18.18 -8.42
CA TYR A 204 1.17 18.81 -8.27
C TYR A 204 2.15 17.94 -7.48
N ASP A 205 2.00 16.62 -7.56
CA ASP A 205 2.95 15.69 -6.97
C ASP A 205 4.28 15.74 -7.71
N THR A 206 5.31 16.31 -7.07
CA THR A 206 6.66 16.41 -7.62
C THR A 206 7.60 15.30 -7.14
N LEU A 207 7.18 14.55 -6.11
CA LEU A 207 7.95 13.42 -5.58
C LEU A 207 7.71 12.15 -6.40
N VAL A 208 6.44 11.85 -6.64
CA VAL A 208 5.98 10.81 -7.58
C VAL A 208 5.09 11.53 -8.60
N PRO A 209 5.64 11.94 -9.76
CA PRO A 209 4.87 12.72 -10.72
C PRO A 209 3.63 11.99 -11.26
N PRO A 210 2.59 12.72 -11.68
CA PRO A 210 1.32 12.17 -12.16
C PRO A 210 1.45 11.19 -13.34
N ASP A 211 2.51 11.27 -14.14
CA ASP A 211 2.81 10.33 -15.23
C ASP A 211 3.06 8.89 -14.73
N GLU A 212 3.45 8.70 -13.48
CA GLU A 212 3.54 7.37 -12.86
C GLU A 212 2.15 6.74 -12.67
N ALA A 213 1.15 7.55 -12.24
CA ALA A 213 -0.24 7.10 -12.14
C ALA A 213 -0.83 6.77 -13.51
N GLU A 214 -0.55 7.59 -14.52
CA GLU A 214 -0.95 7.35 -15.91
C GLU A 214 -0.32 6.05 -16.44
N THR A 215 0.98 5.84 -16.15
CA THR A 215 1.69 4.60 -16.53
C THR A 215 1.03 3.36 -15.88
N ILE A 216 0.63 3.43 -14.61
CA ILE A 216 -0.13 2.33 -13.98
C ILE A 216 -1.45 2.13 -14.71
N LEU A 217 -2.22 3.21 -14.91
CA LEU A 217 -3.54 3.15 -15.55
C LEU A 217 -3.49 2.54 -16.95
N GLU A 218 -2.52 2.94 -17.75
CA GLU A 218 -2.34 2.44 -19.12
C GLU A 218 -1.99 0.95 -19.17
N ASN A 219 -1.12 0.51 -18.28
CA ASN A 219 -0.57 -0.84 -18.31
C ASN A 219 -1.37 -1.87 -17.52
N ILE A 220 -2.18 -1.46 -16.52
CA ILE A 220 -2.89 -2.41 -15.67
C ILE A 220 -3.92 -3.21 -16.46
N GLY A 221 -3.92 -4.55 -16.27
CA GLY A 221 -4.74 -5.49 -17.02
C GLY A 221 -6.23 -5.48 -16.67
N SER A 222 -6.62 -4.75 -15.63
CA SER A 222 -8.03 -4.60 -15.23
C SER A 222 -8.82 -3.80 -16.27
N SER A 223 -10.03 -4.29 -16.60
CA SER A 223 -11.02 -3.52 -17.36
C SER A 223 -11.84 -2.57 -16.51
N ASN A 224 -11.87 -2.78 -15.17
CA ASN A 224 -12.53 -1.90 -14.20
C ASN A 224 -11.44 -1.08 -13.48
N LYS A 225 -11.06 0.04 -14.07
CA LYS A 225 -10.00 0.90 -13.57
C LYS A 225 -10.37 2.37 -13.69
N ASP A 226 -10.03 3.17 -12.68
CA ASP A 226 -10.32 4.60 -12.62
C ASP A 226 -9.13 5.37 -12.02
N LEU A 227 -8.98 6.62 -12.44
CA LEU A 227 -7.97 7.56 -11.94
C LEU A 227 -8.66 8.82 -11.44
N LEU A 228 -8.48 9.13 -10.16
CA LEU A 228 -8.87 10.36 -9.53
C LEU A 228 -7.66 11.27 -9.33
N MET A 229 -7.58 12.34 -10.11
CA MET A 229 -6.64 13.44 -9.84
C MET A 229 -7.25 14.40 -8.83
N ILE A 230 -6.49 14.71 -7.77
CA ILE A 230 -6.90 15.72 -6.78
C ILE A 230 -6.29 17.07 -7.17
N PRO A 231 -7.10 18.03 -7.63
CA PRO A 231 -6.60 19.33 -8.08
C PRO A 231 -5.91 20.10 -6.94
N GLY A 232 -4.75 20.67 -7.24
CA GLY A 232 -3.97 21.46 -6.28
C GLY A 232 -3.21 20.67 -5.22
N ALA A 233 -3.39 19.35 -5.15
CA ALA A 233 -2.71 18.52 -4.16
C ALA A 233 -1.29 18.14 -4.59
N THR A 234 -0.41 18.02 -3.60
CA THR A 234 0.96 17.50 -3.70
C THR A 234 1.02 16.06 -3.17
N HIS A 235 2.23 15.49 -3.06
CA HIS A 235 2.44 14.12 -2.54
C HIS A 235 1.93 13.90 -1.11
N ASN A 236 2.09 14.89 -0.24
CA ASN A 236 1.88 14.71 1.20
C ASN A 236 0.58 15.31 1.73
N ASP A 237 -0.17 16.04 0.92
CA ASP A 237 -1.39 16.73 1.35
C ASP A 237 -2.66 16.30 0.61
N ILE A 238 -2.57 15.26 -0.22
CA ILE A 238 -3.62 14.78 -1.11
C ILE A 238 -4.96 14.54 -0.37
N MET A 239 -4.88 13.88 0.79
CA MET A 239 -6.05 13.62 1.62
C MET A 239 -6.61 14.91 2.25
N PHE A 240 -5.75 15.87 2.63
CA PHE A 240 -6.20 17.12 3.26
C PHE A 240 -6.80 18.09 2.25
N VAL A 241 -6.18 18.26 1.08
CA VAL A 241 -6.65 19.11 0.00
C VAL A 241 -7.95 18.60 -0.59
N GLY A 242 -8.04 17.28 -0.82
CA GLY A 242 -9.17 16.63 -1.47
C GLY A 242 -10.01 15.73 -0.57
N LEU A 243 -10.04 15.90 0.76
CA LEU A 243 -10.61 14.94 1.72
C LEU A 243 -11.95 14.36 1.29
N ARG A 244 -12.88 15.22 0.88
CA ARG A 244 -14.21 14.78 0.48
C ARG A 244 -14.16 13.93 -0.79
N GLN A 245 -13.48 14.40 -1.84
CA GLN A 245 -13.36 13.69 -3.12
C GLN A 245 -12.65 12.34 -2.93
N TYR A 246 -11.57 12.34 -2.15
CA TYR A 246 -10.79 11.17 -1.80
C TYR A 246 -11.63 10.10 -1.10
N MET A 247 -12.33 10.47 -0.03
CA MET A 247 -13.13 9.51 0.74
C MET A 247 -14.40 9.04 0.00
N GLU A 248 -15.05 9.94 -0.75
CA GLU A 248 -16.21 9.58 -1.59
C GLU A 248 -15.80 8.61 -2.70
N ALA A 249 -14.64 8.80 -3.33
CA ALA A 249 -14.12 7.90 -4.35
C ALA A 249 -13.82 6.51 -3.78
N ILE A 250 -13.13 6.42 -2.65
CA ILE A 250 -12.85 5.15 -1.97
C ILE A 250 -14.18 4.46 -1.59
N ARG A 251 -15.13 5.19 -1.00
CA ARG A 251 -16.42 4.60 -0.61
C ARG A 251 -17.18 4.06 -1.82
N LYS A 252 -17.30 4.86 -2.88
CA LYS A 252 -17.93 4.45 -4.15
C LYS A 252 -17.25 3.21 -4.73
N PHE A 253 -15.93 3.19 -4.76
CA PHE A 253 -15.15 2.06 -5.25
C PHE A 253 -15.44 0.79 -4.46
N VAL A 254 -15.41 0.87 -3.13
CA VAL A 254 -15.73 -0.26 -2.25
C VAL A 254 -17.18 -0.74 -2.46
N ASP A 255 -18.14 0.17 -2.63
CA ASP A 255 -19.55 -0.21 -2.86
C ASP A 255 -19.75 -0.94 -4.19
N THR A 256 -19.11 -0.45 -5.26
CA THR A 256 -19.28 -1.01 -6.62
C THR A 256 -18.51 -2.31 -6.84
N THR A 257 -17.51 -2.60 -5.99
CA THR A 257 -16.67 -3.80 -6.09
C THR A 257 -16.92 -4.80 -4.96
N SER A 258 -17.85 -4.51 -4.05
CA SER A 258 -18.29 -5.45 -3.03
C SER A 258 -18.96 -6.67 -3.66
N PRO A 259 -18.72 -7.89 -3.14
CA PRO A 259 -19.42 -9.07 -3.63
C PRO A 259 -20.93 -8.91 -3.44
N VAL A 260 -21.69 -9.33 -4.45
CA VAL A 260 -23.15 -9.38 -4.35
C VAL A 260 -23.51 -10.38 -3.24
N LYS A 261 -24.23 -9.91 -2.23
CA LYS A 261 -24.68 -10.74 -1.10
C LYS A 261 -25.83 -11.64 -1.52
#